data_744af51cb781f8cebc5f165bbc8a97b9
#
_entry.id   744af51cb781f8cebc5f165bbc8a97b9
#
_cell.length_a   1.000
_cell.length_b   1.000
_cell.length_c   1.000
_cell.angle_alpha   90.00
_cell.angle_beta   90.00
_cell.angle_gamma   90.00
#
_symmetry.space_group_name_H-M   'P 1'
#
loop_
_entity.id
_entity.type
_entity.pdbx_description
1 polymer ?
#
loop_
_entity_poly.entity_id
_entity_poly.type
_entity_poly.pdbx_seq_one_letter_code
_entity_poly.pdbx_strand_id
1 'polypeptide(L)'
;MFRTWVLACCFIAGAFARDTSVPTARSEPWSARDAAAYLDSRVSWWIDWSHAGRDHQTFCVSCHTVVPYVMARASLRGDLEEQAPSSLERTVLENVTKRVRMWDVVEPFYGGEHALESRGTESVLNALILVASEASSGGLSPETRLAFNHMWAEQRKVGPSAGAWAWLQFKNAPWEGDSEYYGATLAAIALGRAPASYRTTPEIQPGIKLLRDYLLKDYASQILLDRVMMLWASSKLPELLTSSQQAAIVEEALSKQQADGGFSLSSFVGSWQRRDHTPLDIRSDGYTTGLVTLVLQEAGVARDQPQWRRGVAWLRQNQDTEGRWLAYSLNRQRDLDSDVGRFMSDAATAYAVLALKHAN
;
A
#
# COMPACT_ATOMS: atom_id res chain seq x y z
N MET A 1 41.11 63.77 25.01
CA MET A 1 39.64 63.65 24.80
C MET A 1 39.36 62.83 23.56
N PHE A 2 39.19 61.54 23.69
CA PHE A 2 38.80 60.66 22.56
C PHE A 2 37.43 60.10 22.87
N ARG A 3 36.45 60.40 22.01
CA ARG A 3 35.07 59.88 22.07
C ARG A 3 35.00 58.63 21.20
N THR A 4 34.79 57.49 21.84
CA THR A 4 34.56 56.22 21.16
C THR A 4 33.06 56.08 20.87
N TRP A 5 32.72 55.93 19.59
CA TRP A 5 31.36 55.60 19.16
C TRP A 5 31.20 54.08 19.10
N VAL A 6 30.26 53.54 19.86
CA VAL A 6 29.86 52.15 19.79
C VAL A 6 28.70 52.06 18.82
N LEU A 7 28.88 51.39 17.68
CA LEU A 7 27.80 51.03 16.77
C LEU A 7 27.13 49.75 17.30
N ALA A 8 25.88 49.87 17.70
CA ALA A 8 25.02 48.72 18.00
C ALA A 8 24.41 48.17 16.71
N CYS A 9 24.84 47.00 16.24
CA CYS A 9 24.20 46.26 15.17
C CYS A 9 22.99 45.49 15.74
N CYS A 10 21.79 45.98 15.49
CA CYS A 10 20.57 45.19 15.71
C CYS A 10 20.43 44.12 14.63
N PHE A 11 20.70 42.87 14.97
CA PHE A 11 20.30 41.72 14.16
C PHE A 11 18.78 41.49 14.34
N ILE A 12 18.00 41.81 13.35
CA ILE A 12 16.58 41.41 13.25
C ILE A 12 16.60 39.96 12.76
N ALA A 13 16.45 39.01 13.66
CA ALA A 13 16.19 37.62 13.33
C ALA A 13 14.75 37.54 12.82
N GLY A 14 14.55 37.57 11.52
CA GLY A 14 13.28 37.28 10.88
C GLY A 14 12.97 35.78 11.07
N ALA A 15 12.11 35.47 12.04
CA ALA A 15 11.52 34.14 12.17
C ALA A 15 10.55 33.96 11.00
N PHE A 16 10.96 33.25 9.94
CA PHE A 16 10.01 32.71 8.98
C PHE A 16 9.20 31.60 9.67
N ALA A 17 8.01 31.97 10.16
CA ALA A 17 7.00 31.01 10.54
C ALA A 17 6.62 30.25 9.25
N ARG A 18 7.05 28.97 9.15
CA ARG A 18 6.52 28.07 8.13
C ARG A 18 5.04 27.88 8.44
N ASP A 19 4.22 28.34 7.53
CA ASP A 19 2.78 28.08 7.56
C ASP A 19 2.60 26.56 7.37
N THR A 20 2.37 25.85 8.47
CA THR A 20 1.99 24.44 8.50
C THR A 20 0.48 24.33 8.48
N SER A 21 -0.19 25.06 7.58
CA SER A 21 -1.63 24.96 7.42
C SER A 21 -1.97 23.52 7.03
N VAL A 22 -2.58 22.79 7.95
CA VAL A 22 -3.21 21.49 7.68
C VAL A 22 -4.34 21.78 6.69
N PRO A 23 -4.40 21.07 5.54
CA PRO A 23 -5.50 21.24 4.60
C PRO A 23 -6.84 21.09 5.34
N THR A 24 -7.76 22.01 5.07
CA THR A 24 -9.07 22.04 5.71
C THR A 24 -9.86 20.78 5.34
N ALA A 25 -10.35 20.06 6.35
CA ALA A 25 -11.28 18.95 6.14
C ALA A 25 -12.54 19.45 5.39
N ARG A 26 -13.12 18.58 4.54
CA ARG A 26 -14.35 18.90 3.82
C ARG A 26 -15.52 19.12 4.79
N SER A 27 -16.39 20.08 4.45
CA SER A 27 -17.69 20.24 5.11
C SER A 27 -18.74 19.22 4.66
N GLU A 28 -18.53 18.60 3.49
CA GLU A 28 -19.42 17.60 2.88
C GLU A 28 -18.86 16.18 3.04
N PRO A 29 -19.71 15.14 2.98
CA PRO A 29 -19.26 13.75 2.98
C PRO A 29 -18.27 13.50 1.83
N TRP A 30 -17.42 12.47 1.98
CA TRP A 30 -16.39 12.14 0.98
C TRP A 30 -16.97 12.02 -0.44
N SER A 31 -16.17 12.39 -1.42
CA SER A 31 -16.53 12.35 -2.84
C SER A 31 -15.77 11.26 -3.57
N ALA A 32 -16.48 10.27 -4.08
CA ALA A 32 -15.92 9.21 -4.93
C ALA A 32 -15.29 9.79 -6.22
N ARG A 33 -15.91 10.84 -6.79
CA ARG A 33 -15.41 11.53 -7.99
C ARG A 33 -14.06 12.19 -7.75
N ASP A 34 -13.91 12.89 -6.61
CA ASP A 34 -12.65 13.58 -6.33
C ASP A 34 -11.56 12.59 -5.94
N ALA A 35 -11.89 11.49 -5.23
CA ALA A 35 -10.94 10.41 -4.98
C ALA A 35 -10.44 9.77 -6.28
N ALA A 36 -11.35 9.51 -7.23
CA ALA A 36 -10.98 9.00 -8.55
C ALA A 36 -10.09 9.97 -9.32
N ALA A 37 -10.45 11.26 -9.35
CA ALA A 37 -9.67 12.31 -10.02
C ALA A 37 -8.26 12.41 -9.43
N TYR A 38 -8.12 12.37 -8.10
CA TYR A 38 -6.82 12.33 -7.44
C TYR A 38 -6.02 11.10 -7.86
N LEU A 39 -6.57 9.91 -7.70
CA LEU A 39 -5.90 8.66 -8.04
C LEU A 39 -5.48 8.61 -9.52
N ASP A 40 -6.36 9.03 -10.43
CA ASP A 40 -6.07 9.10 -11.87
C ASP A 40 -4.93 10.09 -12.16
N SER A 41 -4.93 11.27 -11.53
CA SER A 41 -3.86 12.26 -11.69
C SER A 41 -2.50 11.73 -11.22
N ARG A 42 -2.48 10.98 -10.11
CA ARG A 42 -1.25 10.42 -9.54
C ARG A 42 -0.66 9.31 -10.41
N VAL A 43 -1.51 8.45 -10.96
CA VAL A 43 -1.04 7.41 -11.89
C VAL A 43 -0.57 8.01 -13.21
N SER A 44 -1.28 9.01 -13.74
CA SER A 44 -0.81 9.74 -14.93
C SER A 44 0.58 10.34 -14.70
N TRP A 45 0.75 11.07 -13.59
CA TRP A 45 2.06 11.62 -13.22
C TRP A 45 3.13 10.53 -13.11
N TRP A 46 2.81 9.37 -12.48
CA TRP A 46 3.76 8.27 -12.33
C TRP A 46 4.21 7.71 -13.68
N ILE A 47 3.28 7.51 -14.61
CA ILE A 47 3.59 7.00 -15.96
C ILE A 47 4.53 7.95 -16.71
N ASP A 48 4.32 9.27 -16.57
CA ASP A 48 5.11 10.30 -17.24
C ASP A 48 6.43 10.62 -16.52
N TRP A 49 6.60 10.15 -15.27
CA TRP A 49 7.80 10.43 -14.52
C TRP A 49 8.99 9.61 -15.02
N SER A 50 10.04 10.29 -15.46
CA SER A 50 11.22 9.63 -16.07
C SER A 50 11.88 8.57 -15.18
N HIS A 51 11.80 8.72 -13.85
CA HIS A 51 12.33 7.73 -12.90
C HIS A 51 11.45 6.46 -12.80
N ALA A 52 10.21 6.49 -13.24
CA ALA A 52 9.36 5.31 -13.34
C ALA A 52 9.58 4.57 -14.67
N GLY A 53 10.02 5.26 -15.72
CA GLY A 53 10.29 4.67 -17.03
C GLY A 53 11.31 3.53 -16.99
N ARG A 54 11.05 2.48 -17.76
CA ARG A 54 11.89 1.30 -17.88
C ARG A 54 12.10 0.97 -19.38
N ASP A 55 12.94 -0.02 -19.63
CA ASP A 55 13.21 -0.51 -20.98
C ASP A 55 11.94 -0.95 -21.72
N HIS A 56 12.05 -1.14 -23.01
CA HIS A 56 10.93 -1.56 -23.88
C HIS A 56 9.68 -0.68 -23.75
N GLN A 57 9.80 0.61 -23.40
CA GLN A 57 8.67 1.51 -23.20
C GLN A 57 7.70 0.97 -22.14
N THR A 58 8.24 0.45 -21.04
CA THR A 58 7.49 0.05 -19.86
C THR A 58 7.78 0.98 -18.71
N PHE A 59 7.06 0.83 -17.61
CA PHE A 59 7.30 1.55 -16.37
C PHE A 59 7.20 0.65 -15.16
N CYS A 60 7.87 1.05 -14.07
CA CYS A 60 7.81 0.37 -12.79
C CYS A 60 6.40 0.49 -12.19
N VAL A 61 5.82 -0.63 -11.74
CA VAL A 61 4.62 -0.61 -10.91
C VAL A 61 5.04 -0.38 -9.45
N SER A 62 4.57 0.72 -8.87
CA SER A 62 4.93 1.10 -7.51
C SER A 62 3.97 0.52 -6.48
N CYS A 63 4.53 0.13 -5.31
CA CYS A 63 3.73 -0.35 -4.18
C CYS A 63 2.82 0.74 -3.58
N HIS A 64 3.13 2.02 -3.82
CA HIS A 64 2.43 3.16 -3.21
C HIS A 64 1.42 3.86 -4.12
N THR A 65 1.63 3.88 -5.45
CA THR A 65 0.75 4.60 -6.39
C THR A 65 -0.01 3.62 -7.30
N VAL A 66 0.71 2.76 -8.05
CA VAL A 66 0.08 1.92 -9.08
C VAL A 66 -0.68 0.74 -8.50
N VAL A 67 -0.09 -0.01 -7.55
CA VAL A 67 -0.74 -1.19 -6.95
C VAL A 67 -2.03 -0.80 -6.21
N PRO A 68 -2.01 0.17 -5.29
CA PRO A 68 -3.23 0.60 -4.61
C PRO A 68 -4.28 1.16 -5.57
N TYR A 69 -3.85 1.90 -6.61
CA TYR A 69 -4.74 2.38 -7.67
C TYR A 69 -5.54 1.25 -8.31
N VAL A 70 -4.85 0.21 -8.80
CA VAL A 70 -5.54 -0.92 -9.47
C VAL A 70 -6.51 -1.61 -8.53
N MET A 71 -6.16 -1.72 -7.25
CA MET A 71 -7.02 -2.35 -6.26
C MET A 71 -8.29 -1.54 -5.98
N ALA A 72 -8.22 -0.21 -6.01
CA ALA A 72 -9.29 0.68 -5.57
C ALA A 72 -10.12 1.26 -6.73
N ARG A 73 -9.48 1.64 -7.86
CA ARG A 73 -10.11 2.43 -8.92
C ARG A 73 -11.36 1.77 -9.53
N ALA A 74 -11.30 0.45 -9.72
CA ALA A 74 -12.42 -0.30 -10.25
C ALA A 74 -13.69 -0.22 -9.37
N SER A 75 -13.53 -0.08 -8.05
CA SER A 75 -14.66 0.02 -7.12
C SER A 75 -15.42 1.34 -7.22
N LEU A 76 -14.84 2.35 -7.85
CA LEU A 76 -15.44 3.67 -8.05
C LEU A 76 -16.27 3.78 -9.33
N ARG A 77 -16.18 2.81 -10.26
CA ARG A 77 -16.86 2.89 -11.58
C ARG A 77 -18.35 3.14 -11.47
N GLY A 78 -19.03 2.46 -10.52
CA GLY A 78 -20.46 2.66 -10.30
C GLY A 78 -20.83 4.10 -9.92
N ASP A 79 -20.04 4.74 -9.06
CA ASP A 79 -20.26 6.14 -8.65
C ASP A 79 -19.94 7.13 -9.77
N LEU A 80 -19.13 6.71 -10.74
CA LEU A 80 -18.71 7.51 -11.90
C LEU A 80 -19.54 7.22 -13.15
N GLU A 81 -20.49 6.28 -13.06
CA GLU A 81 -21.30 5.81 -14.20
C GLU A 81 -20.45 5.22 -15.35
N GLU A 82 -19.26 4.70 -15.02
CA GLU A 82 -18.33 4.11 -16.00
C GLU A 82 -18.70 2.65 -16.28
N GLN A 83 -18.89 2.32 -17.56
CA GLN A 83 -19.22 0.97 -17.99
C GLN A 83 -18.00 0.08 -18.28
N ALA A 84 -16.82 0.67 -18.37
CA ALA A 84 -15.56 0.01 -18.72
C ALA A 84 -14.37 0.62 -17.97
N PRO A 85 -13.23 -0.06 -17.92
CA PRO A 85 -11.97 0.53 -17.39
C PRO A 85 -11.61 1.83 -18.09
N SER A 86 -11.11 2.80 -17.32
CA SER A 86 -10.59 4.07 -17.85
C SER A 86 -9.38 3.85 -18.77
N SER A 87 -8.97 4.87 -19.51
CA SER A 87 -7.73 4.78 -20.32
C SER A 87 -6.50 4.51 -19.47
N LEU A 88 -6.41 5.11 -18.29
CA LEU A 88 -5.28 4.90 -17.37
C LEU A 88 -5.26 3.49 -16.79
N GLU A 89 -6.42 2.94 -16.41
CA GLU A 89 -6.49 1.53 -15.98
C GLU A 89 -6.00 0.60 -17.09
N ARG A 90 -6.43 0.82 -18.35
CA ARG A 90 -5.94 0.03 -19.49
C ARG A 90 -4.44 0.17 -19.69
N THR A 91 -3.90 1.39 -19.67
CA THR A 91 -2.46 1.63 -19.82
C THR A 91 -1.64 0.89 -18.75
N VAL A 92 -2.09 0.90 -17.50
CA VAL A 92 -1.42 0.14 -16.42
C VAL A 92 -1.47 -1.37 -16.71
N LEU A 93 -2.64 -1.89 -17.08
CA LEU A 93 -2.79 -3.33 -17.35
C LEU A 93 -2.00 -3.77 -18.58
N GLU A 94 -1.95 -2.96 -19.63
CA GLU A 94 -1.13 -3.19 -20.82
C GLU A 94 0.37 -3.22 -20.48
N ASN A 95 0.84 -2.29 -19.65
CA ASN A 95 2.21 -2.28 -19.17
C ASN A 95 2.56 -3.57 -18.40
N VAL A 96 1.73 -3.97 -17.45
CA VAL A 96 1.95 -5.18 -16.65
C VAL A 96 1.92 -6.42 -17.56
N THR A 97 0.92 -6.52 -18.43
CA THR A 97 0.80 -7.62 -19.39
C THR A 97 2.02 -7.70 -20.31
N LYS A 98 2.50 -6.57 -20.82
CA LYS A 98 3.70 -6.49 -21.65
C LYS A 98 4.93 -7.01 -20.91
N ARG A 99 5.16 -6.56 -19.67
CA ARG A 99 6.29 -6.99 -18.84
C ARG A 99 6.20 -8.49 -18.50
N VAL A 100 5.00 -9.00 -18.22
CA VAL A 100 4.78 -10.44 -17.98
C VAL A 100 5.11 -11.27 -19.22
N ARG A 101 4.66 -10.86 -20.41
CA ARG A 101 4.97 -11.56 -21.67
C ARG A 101 6.45 -11.49 -22.07
N MET A 102 7.12 -10.42 -21.71
CA MET A 102 8.52 -10.14 -22.04
C MET A 102 9.47 -10.43 -20.88
N TRP A 103 9.07 -11.23 -19.88
CA TRP A 103 9.78 -11.45 -18.62
C TRP A 103 11.26 -11.76 -18.77
N ASP A 104 11.62 -12.59 -19.75
CA ASP A 104 13.00 -13.02 -19.97
C ASP A 104 13.88 -12.00 -20.69
N VAL A 105 13.30 -10.92 -21.25
CA VAL A 105 14.01 -9.92 -22.04
C VAL A 105 13.93 -8.51 -21.45
N VAL A 106 12.94 -8.22 -20.61
CA VAL A 106 12.89 -6.91 -19.90
C VAL A 106 13.89 -6.89 -18.76
N GLU A 107 14.53 -5.74 -18.58
CA GLU A 107 15.37 -5.52 -17.39
C GLU A 107 14.50 -5.48 -16.12
N PRO A 108 15.03 -5.93 -14.96
CA PRO A 108 14.37 -5.71 -13.68
C PRO A 108 14.09 -4.22 -13.44
N PHE A 109 13.11 -3.88 -12.62
CA PHE A 109 12.85 -2.47 -12.29
C PHE A 109 14.09 -1.74 -11.78
N TYR A 110 14.95 -2.44 -11.07
CA TYR A 110 16.26 -1.96 -10.61
C TYR A 110 17.30 -3.05 -10.90
N GLY A 111 18.39 -2.67 -11.55
CA GLY A 111 19.48 -3.56 -11.90
C GLY A 111 20.58 -3.65 -10.83
N GLY A 112 21.71 -4.25 -11.19
CA GLY A 112 22.86 -4.39 -10.31
C GLY A 112 22.56 -5.21 -9.05
N GLU A 113 22.96 -4.69 -7.89
CA GLU A 113 22.74 -5.35 -6.59
C GLU A 113 21.26 -5.54 -6.20
N HIS A 114 20.36 -4.73 -6.77
CA HIS A 114 18.93 -4.82 -6.52
C HIS A 114 18.16 -5.70 -7.53
N ALA A 115 18.83 -6.33 -8.48
CA ALA A 115 18.15 -7.08 -9.55
C ALA A 115 17.31 -8.24 -9.01
N LEU A 116 17.83 -9.00 -8.05
CA LEU A 116 17.11 -10.13 -7.44
C LEU A 116 15.89 -9.66 -6.66
N GLU A 117 16.06 -8.64 -5.81
CA GLU A 117 14.97 -8.06 -5.04
C GLU A 117 13.90 -7.47 -5.96
N SER A 118 14.33 -6.85 -7.04
CA SER A 118 13.46 -6.27 -8.05
C SER A 118 12.61 -7.33 -8.76
N ARG A 119 13.22 -8.46 -9.18
CA ARG A 119 12.48 -9.57 -9.81
C ARG A 119 11.48 -10.20 -8.86
N GLY A 120 11.87 -10.47 -7.63
CA GLY A 120 10.96 -11.00 -6.62
C GLY A 120 9.78 -10.08 -6.37
N THR A 121 10.03 -8.79 -6.15
CA THR A 121 8.97 -7.78 -5.96
C THR A 121 8.06 -7.70 -7.18
N GLU A 122 8.62 -7.55 -8.38
CA GLU A 122 7.85 -7.40 -9.61
C GLU A 122 6.94 -8.60 -9.88
N SER A 123 7.44 -9.82 -9.65
CA SER A 123 6.67 -11.05 -9.88
C SER A 123 5.39 -11.12 -9.04
N VAL A 124 5.48 -10.72 -7.77
CA VAL A 124 4.33 -10.67 -6.86
C VAL A 124 3.36 -9.55 -7.27
N LEU A 125 3.88 -8.34 -7.56
CA LEU A 125 3.05 -7.20 -7.92
C LEU A 125 2.30 -7.43 -9.24
N ASN A 126 2.95 -8.01 -10.24
CA ASN A 126 2.33 -8.35 -11.52
C ASN A 126 1.16 -9.35 -11.33
N ALA A 127 1.37 -10.41 -10.54
CA ALA A 127 0.32 -11.37 -10.24
C ALA A 127 -0.85 -10.72 -9.48
N LEU A 128 -0.56 -9.88 -8.48
CA LEU A 128 -1.59 -9.17 -7.70
C LEU A 128 -2.41 -8.21 -8.59
N ILE A 129 -1.75 -7.40 -9.42
CA ILE A 129 -2.42 -6.44 -10.30
C ILE A 129 -3.35 -7.16 -11.29
N LEU A 130 -2.84 -8.18 -11.98
CA LEU A 130 -3.65 -8.88 -12.98
C LEU A 130 -4.82 -9.64 -12.36
N VAL A 131 -4.62 -10.37 -11.27
CA VAL A 131 -5.73 -11.08 -10.61
C VAL A 131 -6.76 -10.12 -10.01
N ALA A 132 -6.33 -8.95 -9.52
CA ALA A 132 -7.25 -7.94 -9.00
C ALA A 132 -8.13 -7.35 -10.11
N SER A 133 -7.60 -7.19 -11.32
CA SER A 133 -8.37 -6.70 -12.47
C SER A 133 -9.37 -7.72 -13.02
N GLU A 134 -9.19 -8.99 -12.72
CA GLU A 134 -10.03 -10.10 -13.22
C GLU A 134 -11.05 -10.62 -12.20
N ALA A 135 -11.20 -9.96 -11.05
CA ALA A 135 -12.03 -10.47 -9.93
C ALA A 135 -13.48 -10.87 -10.31
N SER A 136 -14.02 -10.35 -11.42
CA SER A 136 -15.35 -10.67 -11.93
C SER A 136 -15.39 -11.66 -13.10
N SER A 137 -14.25 -12.15 -13.60
CA SER A 137 -14.19 -12.96 -14.83
C SER A 137 -14.43 -14.46 -14.62
N GLY A 138 -14.45 -14.93 -13.38
CA GLY A 138 -14.66 -16.35 -13.03
C GLY A 138 -13.47 -17.27 -13.37
N GLY A 139 -12.42 -16.78 -14.03
CA GLY A 139 -11.22 -17.53 -14.39
C GLY A 139 -9.97 -16.66 -14.47
N LEU A 140 -8.80 -17.26 -14.67
CA LEU A 140 -7.56 -16.54 -14.92
C LEU A 140 -7.27 -16.51 -16.42
N SER A 141 -6.92 -15.33 -16.96
CA SER A 141 -6.39 -15.22 -18.32
C SER A 141 -5.05 -15.94 -18.46
N PRO A 142 -4.58 -16.22 -19.68
CA PRO A 142 -3.25 -16.77 -19.92
C PRO A 142 -2.15 -15.90 -19.30
N GLU A 143 -2.27 -14.57 -19.37
CA GLU A 143 -1.32 -13.60 -18.84
C GLU A 143 -1.27 -13.63 -17.32
N THR A 144 -2.42 -13.72 -16.66
CA THR A 144 -2.48 -13.83 -15.20
C THR A 144 -1.90 -15.16 -14.71
N ARG A 145 -2.14 -16.27 -15.44
CA ARG A 145 -1.47 -17.54 -15.16
C ARG A 145 0.05 -17.45 -15.33
N LEU A 146 0.50 -16.78 -16.38
CA LEU A 146 1.93 -16.56 -16.62
C LEU A 146 2.56 -15.71 -15.52
N ALA A 147 1.88 -14.66 -15.05
CA ALA A 147 2.34 -13.85 -13.93
C ALA A 147 2.45 -14.69 -12.64
N PHE A 148 1.50 -15.55 -12.34
CA PHE A 148 1.62 -16.51 -11.24
C PHE A 148 2.77 -17.50 -11.43
N ASN A 149 3.03 -17.97 -12.63
CA ASN A 149 4.16 -18.84 -12.90
C ASN A 149 5.49 -18.14 -12.60
N HIS A 150 5.65 -16.88 -13.01
CA HIS A 150 6.81 -16.06 -12.64
C HIS A 150 6.90 -15.86 -11.13
N MET A 151 5.79 -15.55 -10.45
CA MET A 151 5.76 -15.44 -9.01
C MET A 151 6.25 -16.72 -8.31
N TRP A 152 5.78 -17.89 -8.72
CA TRP A 152 6.24 -19.16 -8.15
C TRP A 152 7.68 -19.51 -8.51
N ALA A 153 8.17 -19.11 -9.67
CA ALA A 153 9.57 -19.29 -10.06
C ALA A 153 10.52 -18.48 -9.18
N GLU A 154 10.16 -17.25 -8.85
CA GLU A 154 10.95 -16.33 -8.01
C GLU A 154 10.83 -16.63 -6.49
N GLN A 155 9.91 -17.50 -6.07
CA GLN A 155 9.78 -17.87 -4.66
C GLN A 155 11.05 -18.57 -4.15
N ARG A 156 11.58 -18.12 -3.02
CA ARG A 156 12.71 -18.78 -2.33
C ARG A 156 12.31 -20.16 -1.86
N LYS A 157 13.07 -21.17 -2.25
CA LYS A 157 12.78 -22.59 -1.94
C LYS A 157 13.57 -23.13 -0.75
N VAL A 158 14.64 -22.43 -0.38
CA VAL A 158 15.58 -22.86 0.68
C VAL A 158 16.03 -21.66 1.53
N GLY A 159 16.62 -21.96 2.68
CA GLY A 159 17.17 -20.96 3.59
C GLY A 159 16.14 -20.38 4.56
N PRO A 160 16.55 -19.37 5.36
CA PRO A 160 15.68 -18.77 6.39
C PRO A 160 14.38 -18.16 5.86
N SER A 161 14.45 -17.59 4.65
CA SER A 161 13.32 -16.97 3.97
C SER A 161 12.63 -17.89 2.95
N ALA A 162 12.77 -19.22 3.08
CA ALA A 162 12.06 -20.14 2.20
C ALA A 162 10.54 -19.92 2.31
N GLY A 163 9.88 -19.72 1.17
CA GLY A 163 8.46 -19.35 1.09
C GLY A 163 8.18 -17.88 0.80
N ALA A 164 9.15 -16.99 1.04
CA ALA A 164 9.08 -15.58 0.68
C ALA A 164 9.68 -15.31 -0.71
N TRP A 165 9.68 -14.04 -1.06
CA TRP A 165 10.33 -13.48 -2.26
C TRP A 165 11.39 -12.47 -1.84
N ALA A 166 12.50 -12.37 -2.58
CA ALA A 166 13.40 -11.26 -2.45
C ALA A 166 12.61 -9.96 -2.69
N TRP A 167 12.79 -8.95 -1.85
CA TRP A 167 11.97 -7.74 -1.88
C TRP A 167 12.81 -6.48 -1.84
N LEU A 168 12.41 -5.47 -2.62
CA LEU A 168 13.09 -4.19 -2.66
C LEU A 168 13.11 -3.51 -1.30
N GLN A 169 14.29 -3.05 -0.89
CA GLN A 169 14.55 -2.45 0.41
C GLN A 169 15.26 -1.09 0.27
N PHE A 170 14.47 -0.02 0.16
CA PHE A 170 15.00 1.34 0.15
C PHE A 170 14.87 2.04 1.50
N LYS A 171 14.47 1.32 2.55
CA LYS A 171 14.11 1.85 3.89
C LYS A 171 13.00 2.91 3.79
N ASN A 172 12.03 2.66 2.95
CA ASN A 172 10.81 3.44 2.74
C ASN A 172 9.61 2.62 3.23
N ALA A 173 9.45 2.49 4.55
CA ALA A 173 8.30 1.80 5.10
C ALA A 173 6.98 2.48 4.64
N PRO A 174 5.84 1.76 4.70
CA PRO A 174 5.66 0.46 5.35
C PRO A 174 5.98 -0.75 4.47
N TRP A 175 6.00 -0.59 3.15
CA TRP A 175 6.17 -1.68 2.19
C TRP A 175 7.62 -2.14 2.00
N GLU A 176 8.55 -1.54 2.74
CA GLU A 176 9.98 -1.85 2.68
C GLU A 176 10.63 -2.00 4.06
N GLY A 177 9.86 -2.13 5.13
CA GLY A 177 10.36 -2.30 6.50
C GLY A 177 10.95 -3.69 6.72
N ASP A 178 10.14 -4.69 7.04
CA ASP A 178 10.46 -6.11 6.86
C ASP A 178 9.82 -6.55 5.55
N SER A 179 10.47 -6.19 4.48
CA SER A 179 9.90 -6.17 3.16
C SER A 179 9.59 -7.56 2.60
N GLU A 180 10.37 -8.60 2.96
CA GLU A 180 10.09 -9.97 2.53
C GLU A 180 8.78 -10.49 3.14
N TYR A 181 8.50 -10.15 4.42
CA TYR A 181 7.26 -10.52 5.07
C TYR A 181 6.06 -9.80 4.45
N TYR A 182 6.17 -8.49 4.27
CA TYR A 182 5.15 -7.70 3.57
C TYR A 182 4.86 -8.24 2.17
N GLY A 183 5.91 -8.53 1.38
CA GLY A 183 5.80 -9.11 0.04
C GLY A 183 5.10 -10.47 0.05
N ALA A 184 5.41 -11.33 1.01
CA ALA A 184 4.75 -12.62 1.18
C ALA A 184 3.24 -12.48 1.52
N THR A 185 2.86 -11.47 2.31
CA THR A 185 1.42 -11.21 2.55
C THR A 185 0.71 -10.77 1.28
N LEU A 186 1.34 -9.94 0.42
CA LEU A 186 0.78 -9.58 -0.89
C LEU A 186 0.65 -10.78 -1.83
N ALA A 187 1.63 -11.69 -1.84
CA ALA A 187 1.53 -12.94 -2.60
C ALA A 187 0.37 -13.82 -2.13
N ALA A 188 0.15 -13.90 -0.81
CA ALA A 188 -0.98 -14.62 -0.23
C ALA A 188 -2.33 -13.95 -0.60
N ILE A 189 -2.41 -12.62 -0.60
CA ILE A 189 -3.58 -11.87 -1.06
C ILE A 189 -3.85 -12.12 -2.55
N ALA A 190 -2.81 -12.09 -3.39
CA ALA A 190 -2.94 -12.38 -4.82
C ALA A 190 -3.46 -13.80 -5.05
N LEU A 191 -2.86 -14.80 -4.38
CA LEU A 191 -3.30 -16.18 -4.45
C LEU A 191 -4.75 -16.36 -3.96
N GLY A 192 -5.11 -15.70 -2.86
CA GLY A 192 -6.45 -15.78 -2.29
C GLY A 192 -7.54 -15.20 -3.21
N ARG A 193 -7.19 -14.27 -4.11
CA ARG A 193 -8.07 -13.72 -5.15
C ARG A 193 -8.21 -14.65 -6.36
N ALA A 194 -7.27 -15.56 -6.56
CA ALA A 194 -7.35 -16.53 -7.66
C ALA A 194 -8.50 -17.53 -7.44
N PRO A 195 -9.13 -18.05 -8.52
CA PRO A 195 -10.18 -19.06 -8.42
C PRO A 195 -9.74 -20.30 -7.64
N ALA A 196 -10.69 -20.96 -6.98
CA ALA A 196 -10.41 -22.19 -6.22
C ALA A 196 -9.77 -23.28 -7.11
N SER A 197 -10.20 -23.39 -8.37
CA SER A 197 -9.62 -24.31 -9.35
C SER A 197 -8.12 -24.10 -9.58
N TYR A 198 -7.64 -22.87 -9.56
CA TYR A 198 -6.21 -22.57 -9.62
C TYR A 198 -5.50 -22.92 -8.31
N ARG A 199 -6.09 -22.52 -7.18
CA ARG A 199 -5.47 -22.73 -5.85
C ARG A 199 -5.31 -24.20 -5.48
N THR A 200 -6.08 -25.10 -6.10
CA THR A 200 -6.02 -26.56 -5.86
C THR A 200 -5.13 -27.30 -6.86
N THR A 201 -4.48 -26.61 -7.80
CA THR A 201 -3.56 -27.21 -8.78
C THR A 201 -2.38 -27.88 -8.06
N PRO A 202 -2.05 -29.16 -8.37
CA PRO A 202 -0.98 -29.89 -7.66
C PRO A 202 0.39 -29.23 -7.76
N GLU A 203 0.69 -28.61 -8.89
CA GLU A 203 1.99 -28.03 -9.21
C GLU A 203 2.36 -26.86 -8.28
N ILE A 204 1.39 -26.13 -7.75
CA ILE A 204 1.64 -24.98 -6.87
C ILE A 204 1.54 -25.31 -5.37
N GLN A 205 1.07 -26.51 -5.00
CA GLN A 205 0.90 -26.89 -3.59
C GLN A 205 2.21 -26.79 -2.77
N PRO A 206 3.39 -27.21 -3.30
CA PRO A 206 4.63 -27.03 -2.58
C PRO A 206 4.94 -25.56 -2.29
N GLY A 207 4.68 -24.67 -3.26
CA GLY A 207 4.86 -23.21 -3.10
C GLY A 207 3.90 -22.61 -2.08
N ILE A 208 2.63 -23.03 -2.11
CA ILE A 208 1.63 -22.62 -1.10
C ILE A 208 2.04 -23.05 0.30
N LYS A 209 2.51 -24.29 0.45
CA LYS A 209 2.98 -24.78 1.74
C LYS A 209 4.15 -23.95 2.27
N LEU A 210 5.16 -23.69 1.44
CA LEU A 210 6.31 -22.86 1.83
C LEU A 210 5.87 -21.45 2.23
N LEU A 211 4.96 -20.82 1.48
CA LEU A 211 4.41 -19.50 1.80
C LEU A 211 3.72 -19.50 3.18
N ARG A 212 2.88 -20.50 3.44
CA ARG A 212 2.20 -20.63 4.75
C ARG A 212 3.21 -20.84 5.89
N ASP A 213 4.16 -21.75 5.71
CA ASP A 213 5.18 -22.05 6.71
C ASP A 213 5.99 -20.78 7.05
N TYR A 214 6.39 -19.99 6.04
CA TYR A 214 7.10 -18.74 6.23
C TYR A 214 6.27 -17.71 7.00
N LEU A 215 5.05 -17.45 6.55
CA LEU A 215 4.17 -16.46 7.19
C LEU A 215 3.85 -16.82 8.64
N LEU A 216 3.61 -18.10 8.93
CA LEU A 216 3.28 -18.56 10.29
C LEU A 216 4.48 -18.55 11.23
N LYS A 217 5.67 -18.86 10.72
CA LYS A 217 6.89 -18.94 11.52
C LYS A 217 7.21 -17.65 12.24
N ASP A 218 7.10 -16.52 11.52
CA ASP A 218 7.63 -15.24 11.99
C ASP A 218 6.54 -14.19 12.32
N TYR A 219 5.25 -14.52 12.18
CA TYR A 219 4.17 -13.52 12.30
C TYR A 219 4.13 -12.82 13.66
N ALA A 220 4.43 -13.53 14.75
CA ALA A 220 4.34 -12.98 16.10
C ALA A 220 5.43 -11.94 16.41
N SER A 221 6.56 -12.01 15.70
CA SER A 221 7.67 -11.05 15.83
C SER A 221 7.51 -9.82 14.93
N GLN A 222 6.56 -9.85 14.00
CA GLN A 222 6.32 -8.75 13.08
C GLN A 222 5.72 -7.51 13.78
N ILE A 223 6.02 -6.33 13.26
CA ILE A 223 5.34 -5.10 13.67
C ILE A 223 3.82 -5.21 13.43
N LEU A 224 3.04 -4.42 14.16
CA LEU A 224 1.58 -4.53 14.07
C LEU A 224 1.06 -4.30 12.65
N LEU A 225 1.69 -3.41 11.88
CA LEU A 225 1.31 -3.16 10.49
C LEU A 225 1.39 -4.43 9.64
N ASP A 226 2.49 -5.19 9.74
CA ASP A 226 2.67 -6.44 8.99
C ASP A 226 1.72 -7.53 9.47
N ARG A 227 1.40 -7.55 10.78
CA ARG A 227 0.37 -8.44 11.31
C ARG A 227 -1.04 -8.09 10.83
N VAL A 228 -1.35 -6.80 10.61
CA VAL A 228 -2.58 -6.37 9.96
C VAL A 228 -2.60 -6.82 8.49
N MET A 229 -1.48 -6.74 7.78
CA MET A 229 -1.38 -7.29 6.41
C MET A 229 -1.55 -8.81 6.40
N MET A 230 -1.01 -9.52 7.38
CA MET A 230 -1.23 -10.95 7.57
C MET A 230 -2.69 -11.30 7.86
N LEU A 231 -3.39 -10.47 8.66
CA LEU A 231 -4.83 -10.62 8.90
C LEU A 231 -5.61 -10.46 7.59
N TRP A 232 -5.25 -9.47 6.74
CA TRP A 232 -5.86 -9.33 5.42
C TRP A 232 -5.58 -10.55 4.53
N ALA A 233 -4.34 -11.02 4.49
CA ALA A 233 -3.98 -12.23 3.75
C ALA A 233 -4.80 -13.43 4.22
N SER A 234 -5.02 -13.59 5.52
CA SER A 234 -5.81 -14.69 6.09
C SER A 234 -7.30 -14.64 5.73
N SER A 235 -7.85 -13.45 5.47
CA SER A 235 -9.22 -13.30 4.97
C SER A 235 -9.37 -13.75 3.51
N LYS A 236 -8.30 -13.75 2.74
CA LYS A 236 -8.29 -14.15 1.33
C LYS A 236 -7.80 -15.60 1.14
N LEU A 237 -6.84 -16.04 1.94
CA LEU A 237 -6.29 -17.38 1.89
C LEU A 237 -6.55 -18.09 3.24
N PRO A 238 -7.57 -18.96 3.33
CA PRO A 238 -7.92 -19.64 4.57
C PRO A 238 -6.75 -20.42 5.18
N GLU A 239 -6.82 -20.67 6.50
CA GLU A 239 -5.84 -21.45 7.27
C GLU A 239 -4.46 -20.80 7.46
N LEU A 240 -4.31 -19.50 7.17
CA LEU A 240 -3.10 -18.76 7.51
C LEU A 240 -3.05 -18.39 9.00
N LEU A 241 -4.18 -18.09 9.61
CA LEU A 241 -4.28 -17.76 11.04
C LEU A 241 -5.44 -18.54 11.67
N THR A 242 -5.25 -18.96 12.91
CA THR A 242 -6.37 -19.45 13.74
C THR A 242 -7.29 -18.30 14.13
N SER A 243 -8.53 -18.61 14.50
CA SER A 243 -9.49 -17.60 14.96
C SER A 243 -8.96 -16.82 16.19
N SER A 244 -8.22 -17.47 17.08
CA SER A 244 -7.59 -16.83 18.25
C SER A 244 -6.50 -15.84 17.83
N GLN A 245 -5.67 -16.17 16.85
CA GLN A 245 -4.65 -15.30 16.32
C GLN A 245 -5.26 -14.10 15.59
N GLN A 246 -6.31 -14.33 14.80
CA GLN A 246 -7.06 -13.24 14.14
C GLN A 246 -7.67 -12.29 15.19
N ALA A 247 -8.32 -12.82 16.22
CA ALA A 247 -8.91 -12.03 17.29
C ALA A 247 -7.86 -11.19 18.05
N ALA A 248 -6.68 -11.74 18.32
CA ALA A 248 -5.60 -11.02 18.99
C ALA A 248 -5.08 -9.83 18.14
N ILE A 249 -4.92 -10.01 16.84
CA ILE A 249 -4.50 -8.91 15.93
C ILE A 249 -5.59 -7.83 15.87
N VAL A 250 -6.86 -8.23 15.77
CA VAL A 250 -8.02 -7.30 15.77
C VAL A 250 -8.04 -6.48 17.06
N GLU A 251 -7.94 -7.12 18.22
CA GLU A 251 -7.94 -6.46 19.52
C GLU A 251 -6.78 -5.47 19.65
N GLU A 252 -5.56 -5.89 19.29
CA GLU A 252 -4.39 -5.02 19.33
C GLU A 252 -4.54 -3.83 18.39
N ALA A 253 -5.00 -4.03 17.14
CA ALA A 253 -5.24 -2.95 16.20
C ALA A 253 -6.29 -1.96 16.72
N LEU A 254 -7.42 -2.45 17.23
CA LEU A 254 -8.46 -1.61 17.82
C LEU A 254 -7.97 -0.82 19.03
N SER A 255 -7.05 -1.37 19.84
CA SER A 255 -6.46 -0.67 20.98
C SER A 255 -5.64 0.58 20.61
N LYS A 256 -5.22 0.70 19.33
CA LYS A 256 -4.46 1.85 18.81
C LYS A 256 -5.33 2.97 18.27
N GLN A 257 -6.66 2.82 18.29
CA GLN A 257 -7.56 3.85 17.79
C GLN A 257 -7.47 5.13 18.64
N GLN A 258 -7.34 6.26 17.98
CA GLN A 258 -7.26 7.57 18.64
C GLN A 258 -8.66 8.12 19.00
N ALA A 259 -8.67 9.18 19.79
CA ALA A 259 -9.92 9.80 20.27
C ALA A 259 -10.80 10.35 19.13
N ASP A 260 -10.17 10.79 18.01
CA ASP A 260 -10.86 11.26 16.81
C ASP A 260 -11.47 10.12 15.97
N GLY A 261 -11.18 8.86 16.31
CA GLY A 261 -11.67 7.68 15.60
C GLY A 261 -10.75 7.16 14.52
N GLY A 262 -9.68 7.85 14.19
CA GLY A 262 -8.66 7.40 13.23
C GLY A 262 -7.55 6.58 13.89
N PHE A 263 -6.56 6.22 13.08
CA PHE A 263 -5.35 5.50 13.48
C PHE A 263 -4.12 6.22 12.93
N SER A 264 -3.03 6.23 13.71
CA SER A 264 -1.75 6.80 13.30
C SER A 264 -0.77 5.71 12.90
N LEU A 265 -0.09 5.87 11.76
CA LEU A 265 0.91 4.93 11.26
C LEU A 265 2.05 4.72 12.28
N SER A 266 2.45 5.77 13.00
CA SER A 266 3.48 5.67 14.03
C SER A 266 3.15 4.65 15.14
N SER A 267 1.87 4.42 15.44
CA SER A 267 1.46 3.44 16.46
C SER A 267 1.47 1.99 15.98
N PHE A 268 1.69 1.75 14.69
CA PHE A 268 1.71 0.43 14.05
C PHE A 268 3.11 -0.06 13.65
N VAL A 269 4.11 0.83 13.66
CA VAL A 269 5.46 0.53 13.15
C VAL A 269 6.52 0.34 14.24
N GLY A 270 6.09 0.20 15.50
CA GLY A 270 7.00 -0.08 16.62
C GLY A 270 8.04 1.02 16.84
N SER A 271 9.32 0.65 16.90
CA SER A 271 10.43 1.55 17.13
C SER A 271 11.01 2.19 15.86
N TRP A 272 10.23 2.30 14.80
CA TRP A 272 10.68 2.88 13.53
C TRP A 272 11.20 4.30 13.69
N GLN A 273 12.30 4.61 13.01
CA GLN A 273 12.91 5.94 12.98
C GLN A 273 13.10 6.40 11.53
N ARG A 274 12.76 7.66 11.27
CA ARG A 274 13.06 8.29 9.99
C ARG A 274 14.58 8.42 9.78
N ARG A 275 15.01 8.35 8.52
CA ARG A 275 16.42 8.49 8.14
C ARG A 275 16.99 9.87 8.43
N ASP A 276 16.17 10.90 8.46
CA ASP A 276 16.53 12.28 8.79
C ASP A 276 16.38 12.59 10.28
N HIS A 277 16.09 11.56 11.10
CA HIS A 277 15.92 11.66 12.55
C HIS A 277 14.79 12.60 13.01
N THR A 278 13.93 13.06 12.08
CA THR A 278 12.74 13.83 12.46
C THR A 278 11.72 12.93 13.15
N PRO A 279 10.97 13.45 14.15
CA PRO A 279 9.92 12.66 14.82
C PRO A 279 8.86 12.18 13.85
N LEU A 280 8.31 10.98 14.10
CA LEU A 280 7.14 10.49 13.38
C LEU A 280 5.91 11.33 13.71
N ASP A 281 5.03 11.48 12.75
CA ASP A 281 3.70 12.02 13.00
C ASP A 281 2.88 11.08 13.86
N ILE A 282 2.23 11.63 14.89
CA ILE A 282 1.38 10.88 15.82
C ILE A 282 -0.11 11.08 15.55
N ARG A 283 -0.45 11.96 14.61
CA ARG A 283 -1.86 12.23 14.21
C ARG A 283 -2.42 11.03 13.46
N SER A 284 -3.73 10.88 13.53
CA SER A 284 -4.46 9.95 12.66
C SER A 284 -4.17 10.28 11.20
N ASP A 285 -3.99 9.25 10.37
CA ASP A 285 -3.66 9.38 8.96
C ASP A 285 -4.53 8.47 8.09
N GLY A 286 -4.63 8.83 6.81
CA GLY A 286 -5.48 8.12 5.86
C GLY A 286 -4.98 6.73 5.51
N TYR A 287 -3.65 6.50 5.54
CA TYR A 287 -3.09 5.20 5.22
C TYR A 287 -3.48 4.15 6.27
N THR A 288 -3.19 4.44 7.52
CA THR A 288 -3.46 3.49 8.61
C THR A 288 -4.94 3.37 8.88
N THR A 289 -5.69 4.48 8.87
CA THR A 289 -7.15 4.44 9.09
C THR A 289 -7.84 3.69 7.96
N GLY A 290 -7.47 3.94 6.70
CA GLY A 290 -8.03 3.24 5.54
C GLY A 290 -7.72 1.75 5.56
N LEU A 291 -6.44 1.38 5.72
CA LEU A 291 -5.99 0.00 5.73
C LEU A 291 -6.62 -0.80 6.89
N VAL A 292 -6.54 -0.28 8.12
CA VAL A 292 -7.09 -0.98 9.31
C VAL A 292 -8.59 -1.15 9.19
N THR A 293 -9.33 -0.10 8.80
CA THR A 293 -10.80 -0.17 8.63
C THR A 293 -11.18 -1.21 7.58
N LEU A 294 -10.47 -1.25 6.45
CA LEU A 294 -10.65 -2.26 5.40
C LEU A 294 -10.38 -3.68 5.93
N VAL A 295 -9.23 -3.87 6.58
CA VAL A 295 -8.80 -5.20 7.02
C VAL A 295 -9.69 -5.75 8.12
N LEU A 296 -10.13 -4.91 9.05
CA LEU A 296 -11.10 -5.32 10.08
C LEU A 296 -12.40 -5.85 9.45
N GLN A 297 -12.89 -5.19 8.42
CA GLN A 297 -14.08 -5.61 7.69
C GLN A 297 -13.85 -6.92 6.92
N GLU A 298 -12.72 -7.03 6.23
CA GLU A 298 -12.34 -8.25 5.50
C GLU A 298 -12.13 -9.45 6.44
N ALA A 299 -11.71 -9.20 7.67
CA ALA A 299 -11.58 -10.21 8.73
C ALA A 299 -12.93 -10.55 9.41
N GLY A 300 -14.04 -9.96 8.97
CA GLY A 300 -15.38 -10.25 9.48
C GLY A 300 -15.74 -9.55 10.78
N VAL A 301 -15.05 -8.47 11.13
CA VAL A 301 -15.46 -7.63 12.26
C VAL A 301 -16.85 -7.06 11.98
N ALA A 302 -17.75 -7.19 12.95
CA ALA A 302 -19.13 -6.80 12.80
C ALA A 302 -19.27 -5.30 12.48
N ARG A 303 -20.17 -4.94 11.56
CA ARG A 303 -20.41 -3.55 11.14
C ARG A 303 -20.94 -2.64 12.25
N ASP A 304 -21.48 -3.21 13.32
CA ASP A 304 -21.94 -2.49 14.51
C ASP A 304 -20.83 -2.28 15.56
N GLN A 305 -19.63 -2.83 15.36
CA GLN A 305 -18.46 -2.63 16.22
C GLN A 305 -18.14 -1.12 16.32
N PRO A 306 -18.19 -0.52 17.54
CA PRO A 306 -18.07 0.93 17.68
C PRO A 306 -16.76 1.53 17.14
N GLN A 307 -15.62 0.84 17.34
CA GLN A 307 -14.33 1.31 16.85
C GLN A 307 -14.27 1.28 15.32
N TRP A 308 -14.80 0.23 14.68
CA TRP A 308 -14.89 0.15 13.23
C TRP A 308 -15.74 1.30 12.66
N ARG A 309 -16.91 1.58 13.27
CA ARG A 309 -17.76 2.72 12.87
C ARG A 309 -17.06 4.05 12.98
N ARG A 310 -16.27 4.26 14.05
CA ARG A 310 -15.49 5.50 14.20
C ARG A 310 -14.43 5.64 13.11
N GLY A 311 -13.76 4.55 12.73
CA GLY A 311 -12.82 4.52 11.59
C GLY A 311 -13.49 4.94 10.28
N VAL A 312 -14.67 4.36 9.96
CA VAL A 312 -15.47 4.74 8.78
C VAL A 312 -15.90 6.21 8.85
N ALA A 313 -16.35 6.68 10.03
CA ALA A 313 -16.75 8.07 10.21
C ALA A 313 -15.56 9.02 10.00
N TRP A 314 -14.38 8.69 10.54
CA TRP A 314 -13.16 9.45 10.32
C TRP A 314 -12.81 9.54 8.84
N LEU A 315 -12.83 8.44 8.10
CA LEU A 315 -12.58 8.45 6.66
C LEU A 315 -13.56 9.35 5.90
N ARG A 316 -14.86 9.30 6.24
CA ARG A 316 -15.86 10.16 5.60
C ARG A 316 -15.64 11.65 5.82
N GLN A 317 -15.00 12.04 6.92
CA GLN A 317 -14.80 13.43 7.33
C GLN A 317 -13.42 14.00 6.95
N ASN A 318 -12.45 13.15 6.61
CA ASN A 318 -11.05 13.56 6.46
C ASN A 318 -10.51 13.43 5.03
N GLN A 319 -11.37 13.36 4.03
CA GLN A 319 -10.97 13.60 2.64
C GLN A 319 -10.71 15.10 2.47
N ASP A 320 -9.54 15.49 1.94
CA ASP A 320 -9.21 16.89 1.70
C ASP A 320 -9.86 17.44 0.41
N THR A 321 -9.64 18.72 0.14
CA THR A 321 -10.20 19.40 -1.02
C THR A 321 -9.60 18.93 -2.35
N GLU A 322 -8.47 18.23 -2.34
CA GLU A 322 -7.87 17.61 -3.52
C GLU A 322 -8.41 16.19 -3.78
N GLY A 323 -9.26 15.67 -2.90
CA GLY A 323 -9.85 14.35 -3.02
C GLY A 323 -9.04 13.23 -2.39
N ARG A 324 -7.92 13.52 -1.73
CA ARG A 324 -7.03 12.55 -1.09
C ARG A 324 -7.28 12.45 0.41
N TRP A 325 -6.79 11.38 1.01
CA TRP A 325 -6.54 11.27 2.44
C TRP A 325 -5.06 11.41 2.72
N LEU A 326 -4.71 12.33 3.62
CA LEU A 326 -3.32 12.60 3.96
C LEU A 326 -2.71 11.44 4.74
N ALA A 327 -1.46 11.14 4.41
CA ALA A 327 -0.61 10.23 5.16
C ALA A 327 0.85 10.71 5.15
N TYR A 328 1.59 10.32 6.19
CA TYR A 328 2.92 10.87 6.47
C TYR A 328 4.01 9.86 6.17
N SER A 329 5.08 10.30 5.52
CA SER A 329 6.20 9.45 5.18
C SER A 329 6.92 8.93 6.44
N LEU A 330 7.24 7.64 6.44
CA LEU A 330 8.08 7.00 7.45
C LEU A 330 9.58 7.12 7.13
N ASN A 331 9.93 7.45 5.90
CA ASN A 331 11.34 7.55 5.48
C ASN A 331 12.00 8.85 5.95
N ARG A 332 11.38 9.98 5.62
CA ARG A 332 11.82 11.35 5.93
C ARG A 332 10.62 12.24 6.14
N GLN A 333 10.81 13.36 6.82
CA GLN A 333 9.82 14.43 6.77
C GLN A 333 9.78 15.00 5.35
N ARG A 334 8.58 15.04 4.75
CA ARG A 334 8.38 15.49 3.38
C ARG A 334 7.31 16.59 3.34
N ASP A 335 7.47 17.48 2.38
CA ASP A 335 6.39 18.34 1.94
C ASP A 335 5.27 17.46 1.34
N LEU A 336 4.08 17.52 1.94
CA LEU A 336 2.93 16.69 1.57
C LEU A 336 2.36 17.03 0.18
N ASP A 337 2.71 18.20 -0.36
CA ASP A 337 2.26 18.65 -1.68
C ASP A 337 3.26 18.37 -2.78
N SER A 338 4.50 18.00 -2.41
CA SER A 338 5.48 17.53 -3.40
C SER A 338 5.09 16.16 -3.96
N ASP A 339 5.46 15.88 -5.21
CA ASP A 339 5.12 14.62 -5.88
C ASP A 339 5.57 13.39 -5.09
N VAL A 340 6.79 13.39 -4.56
CA VAL A 340 7.32 12.28 -3.74
C VAL A 340 6.69 12.27 -2.35
N GLY A 341 6.30 13.43 -1.82
CA GLY A 341 5.60 13.54 -0.54
C GLY A 341 4.21 12.91 -0.56
N ARG A 342 3.58 12.86 -1.72
CA ARG A 342 2.24 12.30 -1.95
C ARG A 342 2.20 10.76 -1.98
N PHE A 343 3.33 10.05 -2.07
CA PHE A 343 3.33 8.58 -2.17
C PHE A 343 2.54 7.87 -1.07
N MET A 344 2.64 8.33 0.17
CA MET A 344 1.84 7.76 1.24
C MET A 344 0.35 8.10 1.09
N SER A 345 0.03 9.30 0.63
CA SER A 345 -1.35 9.73 0.39
C SER A 345 -1.98 9.03 -0.82
N ASP A 346 -1.19 8.63 -1.81
CA ASP A 346 -1.67 7.82 -2.94
C ASP A 346 -2.23 6.48 -2.44
N ALA A 347 -1.44 5.75 -1.64
CA ALA A 347 -1.87 4.50 -1.03
C ALA A 347 -3.01 4.70 -0.01
N ALA A 348 -2.93 5.77 0.80
CA ALA A 348 -3.96 6.14 1.76
C ALA A 348 -5.32 6.35 1.09
N THR A 349 -5.34 7.10 -0.02
CA THR A 349 -6.57 7.37 -0.77
C THR A 349 -7.18 6.08 -1.32
N ALA A 350 -6.35 5.18 -1.84
CA ALA A 350 -6.83 3.90 -2.32
C ALA A 350 -7.41 3.01 -1.21
N TYR A 351 -6.74 2.90 -0.06
CA TYR A 351 -7.26 2.13 1.07
C TYR A 351 -8.51 2.76 1.70
N ALA A 352 -8.58 4.08 1.77
CA ALA A 352 -9.79 4.80 2.22
C ALA A 352 -10.98 4.51 1.29
N VAL A 353 -10.78 4.56 -0.02
CA VAL A 353 -11.79 4.19 -1.02
C VAL A 353 -12.27 2.76 -0.82
N LEU A 354 -11.35 1.79 -0.72
CA LEU A 354 -11.70 0.38 -0.51
C LEU A 354 -12.51 0.20 0.77
N ALA A 355 -12.08 0.80 1.88
CA ALA A 355 -12.80 0.73 3.16
C ALA A 355 -14.20 1.31 3.06
N LEU A 356 -14.37 2.49 2.43
CA LEU A 356 -15.65 3.17 2.30
C LEU A 356 -16.61 2.46 1.33
N LYS A 357 -16.09 1.88 0.24
CA LYS A 357 -16.90 1.11 -0.73
C LYS A 357 -17.40 -0.21 -0.15
N HIS A 358 -16.62 -0.85 0.70
CA HIS A 358 -17.05 -2.06 1.40
C HIS A 358 -17.95 -1.78 2.61
N ALA A 359 -17.99 -0.54 3.13
CA ALA A 359 -18.83 -0.14 4.26
C ALA A 359 -20.30 0.13 3.88
N ASN A 360 -20.59 0.31 2.59
CA ASN A 360 -21.92 0.60 2.05
C ASN A 360 -22.77 -0.64 1.83
#